data_1229d3fd90b0bb8a647be021c137f961
#
_entry.id   1229d3fd90b0bb8a647be021c137f961
#
_cell.length_a   1.000
_cell.length_b   1.000
_cell.length_c   1.000
_cell.angle_alpha   90.00
_cell.angle_beta   90.00
_cell.angle_gamma   90.00
#
_symmetry.space_group_name_H-M   'P 1'
#
loop_
_entity.id
_entity.type
_entity.pdbx_description
1 polymer ?
#
loop_
_entity_poly.entity_id
_entity_poly.type
_entity_poly.pdbx_seq_one_letter_code
_entity_poly.pdbx_strand_id
1 'polypeptide(L)'
;VKKPLYRAPYSDKWVEKDWDWMLQTIAERVKETRDNNFIHSENGMIVNRNEKIASIGGSGLDNEECYLLSKLMRSLGVVYLETQARI
;
A
#
# COMPACT_ATOMS: atom_id res chain seq x y z
N VAL A 1 12.92 -7.86 -11.02
CA VAL A 1 11.71 -7.68 -11.84
C VAL A 1 11.96 -6.55 -12.84
N LYS A 2 11.92 -6.89 -14.11
CA LYS A 2 12.16 -5.90 -15.17
C LYS A 2 10.87 -5.22 -15.61
N LYS A 3 9.77 -5.95 -15.64
CA LYS A 3 8.46 -5.40 -15.99
C LYS A 3 7.40 -5.96 -15.06
N PRO A 4 6.45 -5.11 -14.64
CA PRO A 4 5.34 -5.58 -13.83
C PRO A 4 4.34 -6.37 -14.67
N LEU A 5 3.63 -7.29 -13.99
CA LEU A 5 2.59 -8.09 -14.62
C LEU A 5 1.25 -7.69 -14.05
N TYR A 6 0.25 -7.62 -14.91
CA TYR A 6 -1.12 -7.30 -14.53
C TYR A 6 -2.05 -8.44 -14.96
N ARG A 7 -2.94 -8.82 -14.05
CA ARG A 7 -4.01 -9.76 -14.35
C ARG A 7 -5.35 -9.07 -14.08
N ALA A 8 -6.15 -8.95 -15.13
CA ALA A 8 -7.46 -8.33 -15.01
C ALA A 8 -8.40 -9.19 -14.15
N PRO A 9 -9.44 -8.58 -13.52
CA PRO A 9 -10.44 -9.35 -12.78
C PRO A 9 -11.05 -10.45 -13.66
N TYR A 10 -11.19 -11.64 -13.08
CA TYR A 10 -11.75 -12.82 -13.73
C TYR A 10 -10.93 -13.35 -14.92
N SER A 11 -9.74 -12.83 -15.16
CA SER A 11 -8.84 -13.31 -16.19
C SER A 11 -7.84 -14.29 -15.60
N ASP A 12 -7.43 -15.27 -16.39
CA ASP A 12 -6.36 -16.21 -16.01
C ASP A 12 -5.02 -15.89 -16.68
N LYS A 13 -4.96 -14.80 -17.43
CA LYS A 13 -3.77 -14.41 -18.17
C LYS A 13 -3.10 -13.20 -17.54
N TRP A 14 -1.77 -13.25 -17.47
CA TRP A 14 -0.94 -12.15 -17.00
C TRP A 14 -0.43 -11.36 -18.20
N VAL A 15 -0.51 -10.04 -18.11
CA VAL A 15 -0.10 -9.12 -19.17
C VAL A 15 1.01 -8.23 -18.66
N GLU A 16 2.10 -8.10 -19.46
CA GLU A 16 3.15 -7.16 -19.12
C GLU A 16 2.68 -5.73 -19.31
N LYS A 17 2.99 -4.89 -18.35
CA LYS A 17 2.73 -3.45 -18.40
C LYS A 17 4.03 -2.71 -18.18
N ASP A 18 4.07 -1.44 -18.52
CA ASP A 18 5.23 -0.63 -18.17
C ASP A 18 5.09 -0.10 -16.74
N TRP A 19 6.21 0.37 -16.19
CA TRP A 19 6.24 0.83 -14.80
C TRP A 19 5.40 2.10 -14.60
N ASP A 20 5.35 2.99 -15.59
CA ASP A 20 4.56 4.21 -15.46
C ASP A 20 3.07 3.89 -15.33
N TRP A 21 2.57 2.96 -16.14
CA TRP A 21 1.18 2.51 -16.05
C TRP A 21 0.90 1.88 -14.68
N MET A 22 1.80 1.01 -14.24
CA MET A 22 1.61 0.28 -12.98
C MET A 22 1.61 1.22 -11.78
N LEU A 23 2.57 2.13 -11.71
CA LEU A 23 2.66 3.10 -10.63
C LEU A 23 1.45 4.03 -10.60
N GLN A 24 1.00 4.48 -11.78
CA GLN A 24 -0.18 5.32 -11.90
C GLN A 24 -1.43 4.58 -11.39
N THR A 25 -1.60 3.33 -11.80
CA THR A 25 -2.77 2.53 -11.41
C THR A 25 -2.78 2.27 -9.90
N ILE A 26 -1.63 1.92 -9.33
CA ILE A 26 -1.52 1.69 -7.88
C ILE A 26 -1.80 2.98 -7.12
N ALA A 27 -1.23 4.09 -7.57
CA ALA A 27 -1.44 5.39 -6.93
C ALA A 27 -2.90 5.81 -6.94
N GLU A 28 -3.60 5.58 -8.05
CA GLU A 28 -5.03 5.89 -8.15
C GLU A 28 -5.85 5.06 -7.17
N ARG A 29 -5.55 3.77 -7.05
CA ARG A 29 -6.26 2.89 -6.10
C ARG A 29 -6.00 3.27 -4.66
N VAL A 30 -4.77 3.58 -4.32
CA VAL A 30 -4.41 4.02 -2.97
C VAL A 30 -5.11 5.33 -2.64
N LYS A 31 -5.07 6.28 -3.55
CA LYS A 31 -5.72 7.58 -3.36
C LYS A 31 -7.23 7.43 -3.19
N GLU A 32 -7.88 6.65 -4.04
CA GLU A 32 -9.32 6.45 -3.95
C GLU A 32 -9.71 5.79 -2.63
N THR A 33 -9.00 4.75 -2.23
CA THR A 33 -9.28 4.04 -0.99
C THR A 33 -9.07 4.96 0.22
N ARG A 34 -8.00 5.74 0.21
CA ARG A 34 -7.71 6.66 1.29
C ARG A 34 -8.74 7.78 1.38
N ASP A 35 -9.07 8.40 0.25
CA ASP A 35 -10.01 9.53 0.24
C ASP A 35 -11.41 9.12 0.71
N ASN A 36 -11.81 7.90 0.40
CA ASN A 36 -13.13 7.40 0.77
C ASN A 36 -13.22 6.84 2.20
N ASN A 37 -12.08 6.54 2.83
CA ASN A 37 -12.06 5.80 4.09
C ASN A 37 -11.16 6.43 5.16
N PHE A 38 -10.63 7.61 4.92
CA PHE A 38 -9.74 8.25 5.88
C PHE A 38 -10.53 8.82 7.05
N ILE A 39 -10.11 8.49 8.26
CA ILE A 39 -10.73 8.95 9.48
C ILE A 39 -9.80 9.97 10.14
N HIS A 40 -10.19 11.24 10.10
CA HIS A 40 -9.38 12.32 10.67
C HIS A 40 -9.44 12.33 12.20
N SER A 41 -10.64 12.20 12.75
CA SER A 41 -10.81 12.22 14.18
C SER A 41 -11.91 11.26 14.62
N GLU A 42 -11.84 10.84 15.87
CA GLU A 42 -12.82 9.94 16.47
C GLU A 42 -12.94 10.28 17.95
N ASN A 43 -14.17 10.48 18.42
CA ASN A 43 -14.47 10.80 19.82
C ASN A 43 -13.69 12.03 20.32
N GLY A 44 -13.52 13.03 19.46
CA GLY A 44 -12.80 14.25 19.80
C GLY A 44 -11.28 14.16 19.73
N MET A 45 -10.73 13.00 19.37
CA MET A 45 -9.30 12.80 19.23
C MET A 45 -8.91 12.72 17.76
N ILE A 46 -7.79 13.34 17.40
CA ILE A 46 -7.25 13.27 16.05
C ILE A 46 -6.55 11.93 15.89
N VAL A 47 -7.00 11.10 14.94
CA VAL A 47 -6.46 9.76 14.72
C VAL A 47 -5.77 9.59 13.36
N ASN A 48 -6.21 10.31 12.33
CA ASN A 48 -5.59 10.32 11.00
C ASN A 48 -5.28 8.91 10.49
N ARG A 49 -6.28 8.04 10.45
CA ARG A 49 -6.06 6.63 10.10
C ARG A 49 -6.89 6.19 8.90
N ASN A 50 -6.38 5.15 8.23
CA ASN A 50 -7.07 4.46 7.15
C ASN A 50 -6.98 2.96 7.44
N GLU A 51 -8.13 2.33 7.66
CA GLU A 51 -8.22 0.91 7.99
C GLU A 51 -8.50 0.02 6.78
N LYS A 52 -8.58 0.59 5.58
CA LYS A 52 -8.89 -0.15 4.35
C LYS A 52 -7.66 -0.51 3.53
N ILE A 53 -6.48 -0.11 3.99
CA ILE A 53 -5.20 -0.47 3.39
C ILE A 53 -4.35 -1.16 4.45
N ALA A 54 -3.71 -2.25 4.07
CA ALA A 54 -2.78 -2.96 4.94
C ALA A 54 -1.46 -3.15 4.20
N SER A 55 -0.37 -3.25 4.94
CA SER A 55 0.94 -3.50 4.39
C SER A 55 1.59 -4.69 5.09
N ILE A 56 2.10 -5.61 4.30
CA ILE A 56 2.86 -6.76 4.81
C ILE A 56 4.24 -6.71 4.16
N GLY A 57 5.25 -6.41 4.97
CA GLY A 57 6.62 -6.37 4.51
C GLY A 57 7.27 -7.74 4.48
N GLY A 58 8.46 -7.80 3.90
CA GLY A 58 9.25 -9.02 3.81
C GLY A 58 10.53 -8.93 4.63
N SER A 59 11.18 -10.07 4.81
CA SER A 59 12.45 -10.14 5.56
C SER A 59 13.67 -9.82 4.71
N GLY A 60 13.51 -9.69 3.39
CA GLY A 60 14.61 -9.38 2.48
C GLY A 60 14.90 -7.91 2.29
N LEU A 61 14.28 -7.04 3.08
CA LEU A 61 14.47 -5.60 2.99
C LEU A 61 15.60 -5.15 3.92
N ASP A 62 16.38 -4.16 3.48
CA ASP A 62 17.39 -3.57 4.35
C ASP A 62 16.76 -2.52 5.29
N ASN A 63 17.59 -1.94 6.18
CA ASN A 63 17.08 -0.99 7.17
C ASN A 63 16.50 0.27 6.54
N GLU A 64 17.14 0.78 5.50
CA GLU A 64 16.70 1.99 4.82
C GLU A 64 15.36 1.76 4.09
N GLU A 65 15.20 0.60 3.45
CA GLU A 65 13.95 0.25 2.80
C GLU A 65 12.82 0.11 3.80
N CYS A 66 13.07 -0.54 4.94
CA CYS A 66 12.09 -0.68 6.02
C CYS A 66 11.67 0.69 6.57
N TYR A 67 12.64 1.58 6.75
CA TYR A 67 12.36 2.94 7.23
C TYR A 67 11.46 3.69 6.25
N LEU A 68 11.80 3.67 4.97
CA LEU A 68 11.02 4.33 3.93
C LEU A 68 9.62 3.77 3.81
N LEU A 69 9.50 2.45 3.88
CA LEU A 69 8.19 1.79 3.82
C LEU A 69 7.32 2.20 4.99
N SER A 70 7.86 2.17 6.21
CA SER A 70 7.11 2.58 7.40
C SER A 70 6.69 4.03 7.32
N LYS A 71 7.59 4.91 6.87
CA LYS A 71 7.30 6.32 6.73
C LYS A 71 6.19 6.56 5.72
N LEU A 72 6.24 5.89 4.57
CA LEU A 72 5.21 6.01 3.55
C LEU A 72 3.86 5.53 4.08
N MET A 73 3.82 4.35 4.70
CA MET A 73 2.57 3.80 5.21
C MET A 73 1.97 4.67 6.31
N ARG A 74 2.79 5.19 7.21
CA ARG A 74 2.31 6.08 8.27
C ARG A 74 1.79 7.40 7.69
N SER A 75 2.43 7.93 6.65
CA SER A 75 1.96 9.16 6.01
C SER A 75 0.60 8.97 5.31
N LEU A 76 0.29 7.75 4.89
CA LEU A 76 -1.02 7.42 4.32
C LEU A 76 -2.06 7.09 5.37
N GLY A 77 -1.67 7.04 6.65
CA GLY A 77 -2.57 6.71 7.74
C GLY A 77 -2.83 5.22 7.91
N VAL A 78 -2.02 4.36 7.31
CA VAL A 78 -2.19 2.91 7.39
C VAL A 78 -1.89 2.42 8.80
N VAL A 79 -2.83 1.69 9.39
CA VAL A 79 -2.72 1.14 10.74
C VAL A 79 -2.15 -0.28 10.69
N TYR A 80 -2.59 -1.07 9.72
CA TYR A 80 -2.22 -2.48 9.62
C TYR A 80 -0.89 -2.61 8.88
N LEU A 81 0.19 -2.57 9.64
CA LEU A 81 1.56 -2.62 9.14
C LEU A 81 2.30 -3.74 9.85
N GLU A 82 2.55 -4.82 9.13
CA GLU A 82 3.22 -6.00 9.67
C GLU A 82 4.31 -6.49 8.72
N THR A 83 5.15 -7.36 9.21
CA THR A 83 6.17 -8.01 8.39
C THR A 83 6.02 -9.52 8.49
N GLN A 84 6.34 -10.21 7.43
CA GLN A 84 6.23 -11.66 7.35
C GLN A 84 7.09 -12.37 8.43
N ALA A 85 8.23 -11.80 8.77
CA ALA A 85 9.14 -12.41 9.73
C ALA A 85 8.67 -12.30 11.19
N ARG A 86 7.67 -11.48 11.44
CA ARG A 86 7.16 -11.24 12.78
C ARG A 86 5.75 -11.82 12.91
N ILE A 87 5.69 -13.08 13.10
CA ILE A 87 4.40 -13.75 13.32
C ILE A 87 4.27 -14.16 14.79
#